data_c95055eafd432cc9c84b66ae7b8ae726
#
_entry.id   c95055eafd432cc9c84b66ae7b8ae726
#
_cell.length_a   1.000
_cell.length_b   1.000
_cell.length_c   1.000
_cell.angle_alpha   90.00
_cell.angle_beta   90.00
_cell.angle_gamma   90.00
#
_symmetry.space_group_name_H-M   'P 1'
#
loop_
_entity.id
_entity.type
_entity.pdbx_description
1 polymer ?
#
loop_
_entity_poly.entity_id
_entity_poly.type
_entity_poly.pdbx_seq_one_letter_code
_entity_poly.pdbx_strand_id
1 'polypeptide(L)'
;MTSMFFSHFLVRTMSKDVDPADLMGLCKRRGFIWPSFEVYGGVAGMYDYGPLGCALKNNIVEVWRSIYKGREGFVEIDSETVNPREVFKASGHVDEFADKITYCTKCQAPFRADHLVKEFYENPDILSLKELDEAFVKHGVKCPECGGDLGPTDEFNLMFKTNIGPGSSRVGYLRPETAQGIFVNYNNLYRYNREKLPLGVIQTGRSYRNEIAPRQGMIRMREFNQMEVELFVDPEDKGWVRYDAIKDEKITLVPNTTEQAVEMTIDEAVNKGIIANKVLAYFVNTTKQLLLRLGIDSARLRFRQHLEDEMAHYAADCWDAEVLLSYGWMEITGIADRGCWDLSRHAQFSGTDMSHFKKFDEPVEMEVDKVKAKHKLLGPKFKAKAKDIAALIEAADPEMARSGKITVDVDGEAVELTDEFYEVVRVTEKVSGKRVIPHVIEPSHGLDRIFYSILEQAYDYDEKEDYTVLHLAPEVAPIKVGVFPLMEKDGLDTYAMELYEGLQSGGIASVYDGSGTIGKRYARMDEVGTPYCVTVDYESLEGDLRGTVTIRDRDSKEQKRVPAEKVGEIVRKLMSGADFAKI
;
A
#
# COMPACT_ATOMS: atom_id res chain seq x y z
N MET A 1 -8.18 28.72 1.33
CA MET A 1 -9.54 28.17 1.11
C MET A 1 -9.46 26.64 1.12
N THR A 2 -9.21 26.02 2.29
CA THR A 2 -8.99 24.57 2.38
C THR A 2 -9.47 24.00 3.73
N SER A 3 -10.50 24.62 4.33
CA SER A 3 -11.01 24.20 5.64
C SER A 3 -12.52 23.88 5.61
N MET A 4 -13.02 23.22 4.54
CA MET A 4 -14.46 22.97 4.40
C MET A 4 -14.80 21.54 3.93
N PHE A 5 -14.00 20.52 4.28
CA PHE A 5 -14.31 19.14 3.86
C PHE A 5 -14.67 18.17 4.99
N PHE A 6 -14.89 18.64 6.22
CA PHE A 6 -15.26 17.77 7.33
C PHE A 6 -16.51 18.27 8.06
N SER A 7 -17.68 18.04 7.50
CA SER A 7 -18.90 18.04 8.33
C SER A 7 -19.94 17.09 7.75
N HIS A 8 -20.41 16.20 8.62
CA HIS A 8 -21.55 15.30 8.50
C HIS A 8 -21.31 13.88 7.99
N PHE A 9 -20.28 13.18 8.48
CA PHE A 9 -20.51 11.80 8.81
C PHE A 9 -21.20 11.78 10.19
N LEU A 10 -22.47 11.42 10.24
CA LEU A 10 -23.19 11.13 11.47
C LEU A 10 -22.35 10.13 12.28
N VAL A 11 -21.96 10.50 13.50
CA VAL A 11 -21.40 9.57 14.49
C VAL A 11 -22.46 8.50 14.68
N ARG A 12 -22.29 7.38 13.98
CA ARG A 12 -23.17 6.23 14.12
C ARG A 12 -22.84 5.56 15.44
N THR A 13 -23.87 5.36 16.25
CA THR A 13 -23.84 4.40 17.36
C THR A 13 -23.28 3.08 16.86
N MET A 14 -22.30 2.53 17.62
CA MET A 14 -21.57 1.30 17.36
C MET A 14 -22.44 0.28 16.62
N SER A 15 -22.05 -0.11 15.40
CA SER A 15 -22.67 -1.24 14.71
C SER A 15 -22.47 -2.48 15.57
N LYS A 16 -23.48 -3.34 15.66
CA LYS A 16 -23.38 -4.72 16.17
C LYS A 16 -22.14 -5.38 15.55
N ASP A 17 -21.50 -6.26 16.31
CA ASP A 17 -20.41 -7.08 15.77
C ASP A 17 -20.87 -7.76 14.49
N VAL A 18 -20.23 -7.43 13.38
CA VAL A 18 -20.54 -8.02 12.06
C VAL A 18 -20.05 -9.46 12.08
N ASP A 19 -20.93 -10.41 11.74
CA ASP A 19 -20.47 -11.78 11.50
C ASP A 19 -19.74 -11.83 10.14
N PRO A 20 -18.45 -12.18 10.10
CA PRO A 20 -17.72 -12.31 8.85
C PRO A 20 -18.37 -13.26 7.84
N ALA A 21 -19.10 -14.28 8.30
CA ALA A 21 -19.79 -15.23 7.42
C ALA A 21 -20.97 -14.57 6.70
N ASP A 22 -21.73 -13.71 7.37
CA ASP A 22 -22.85 -12.98 6.77
C ASP A 22 -22.35 -11.98 5.73
N LEU A 23 -21.31 -11.21 6.06
CA LEU A 23 -20.66 -10.30 5.13
C LEU A 23 -20.14 -11.03 3.89
N MET A 24 -19.42 -12.14 4.08
CA MET A 24 -18.91 -12.94 2.95
C MET A 24 -20.04 -13.55 2.12
N GLY A 25 -21.16 -13.95 2.76
CA GLY A 25 -22.37 -14.40 2.09
C GLY A 25 -22.96 -13.32 1.18
N LEU A 26 -23.07 -12.09 1.68
CA LEU A 26 -23.49 -10.92 0.90
C LEU A 26 -22.52 -10.67 -0.27
N CYS A 27 -21.22 -10.59 0.01
CA CYS A 27 -20.19 -10.34 -0.99
C CYS A 27 -20.23 -11.35 -2.14
N LYS A 28 -20.44 -12.63 -1.82
CA LYS A 28 -20.54 -13.70 -2.80
C LYS A 28 -21.81 -13.55 -3.65
N ARG A 29 -22.98 -13.34 -3.03
CA ARG A 29 -24.26 -13.18 -3.74
C ARG A 29 -24.29 -11.96 -4.65
N ARG A 30 -23.68 -10.85 -4.21
CA ARG A 30 -23.71 -9.57 -4.94
C ARG A 30 -22.52 -9.35 -5.87
N GLY A 31 -21.56 -10.27 -5.91
CA GLY A 31 -20.41 -10.20 -6.82
C GLY A 31 -19.38 -9.17 -6.41
N PHE A 32 -19.12 -9.02 -5.12
CA PHE A 32 -17.96 -8.30 -4.62
C PHE A 32 -16.74 -9.20 -4.58
N ILE A 33 -16.85 -10.37 -3.94
CA ILE A 33 -15.75 -11.31 -3.72
C ILE A 33 -16.23 -12.72 -3.94
N TRP A 34 -15.41 -13.54 -4.59
CA TRP A 34 -15.62 -14.98 -4.74
C TRP A 34 -14.38 -15.74 -4.29
N PRO A 35 -14.48 -16.87 -3.58
CA PRO A 35 -13.36 -17.78 -3.43
C PRO A 35 -12.89 -18.25 -4.80
N SER A 36 -11.58 -18.15 -5.08
CA SER A 36 -11.04 -18.58 -6.37
C SER A 36 -11.11 -20.10 -6.53
N PHE A 37 -11.30 -20.56 -7.75
CA PHE A 37 -11.23 -21.98 -8.13
C PHE A 37 -12.27 -22.88 -7.46
N GLU A 38 -13.44 -22.37 -7.03
CA GLU A 38 -14.47 -23.16 -6.36
C GLU A 38 -14.86 -24.42 -7.14
N VAL A 39 -14.86 -24.38 -8.47
CA VAL A 39 -15.16 -25.55 -9.33
C VAL A 39 -14.14 -26.69 -9.19
N TYR A 40 -12.99 -26.41 -8.59
CA TYR A 40 -11.93 -27.39 -8.29
C TYR A 40 -11.73 -27.61 -6.78
N GLY A 41 -12.67 -27.16 -5.95
CA GLY A 41 -12.59 -27.26 -4.48
C GLY A 41 -11.97 -26.07 -3.79
N GLY A 42 -11.60 -25.03 -4.51
CA GLY A 42 -11.03 -23.80 -3.96
C GLY A 42 -9.56 -23.91 -3.52
N VAL A 43 -8.92 -22.78 -3.30
CA VAL A 43 -7.58 -22.68 -2.73
C VAL A 43 -7.59 -21.62 -1.63
N ALA A 44 -7.24 -22.01 -0.41
CA ALA A 44 -7.22 -21.10 0.73
C ALA A 44 -6.30 -19.88 0.48
N GLY A 45 -6.77 -18.69 0.85
CA GLY A 45 -6.03 -17.44 0.66
C GLY A 45 -5.96 -16.96 -0.78
N MET A 46 -6.87 -17.43 -1.65
CA MET A 46 -7.06 -16.92 -3.00
C MET A 46 -8.51 -16.52 -3.24
N TYR A 47 -8.70 -15.29 -3.70
CA TYR A 47 -10.01 -14.68 -3.94
C TYR A 47 -10.05 -13.93 -5.26
N ASP A 48 -11.19 -13.99 -5.93
CA ASP A 48 -11.49 -13.23 -7.13
C ASP A 48 -12.40 -12.04 -6.79
N TYR A 49 -12.13 -10.91 -7.41
CA TYR A 49 -13.06 -9.79 -7.40
C TYR A 49 -14.16 -10.01 -8.44
N GLY A 50 -15.39 -10.03 -8.00
CA GLY A 50 -16.55 -10.00 -8.88
C GLY A 50 -16.76 -8.62 -9.52
N PRO A 51 -17.81 -8.43 -10.34
CA PRO A 51 -18.05 -7.16 -11.06
C PRO A 51 -18.14 -5.93 -10.14
N LEU A 52 -18.89 -6.02 -9.03
CA LEU A 52 -18.97 -4.91 -8.06
C LEU A 52 -17.68 -4.74 -7.27
N GLY A 53 -16.97 -5.85 -6.98
CA GLY A 53 -15.67 -5.80 -6.33
C GLY A 53 -14.61 -5.11 -7.20
N CYS A 54 -14.56 -5.41 -8.49
CA CYS A 54 -13.68 -4.72 -9.43
C CYS A 54 -13.95 -3.22 -9.46
N ALA A 55 -15.22 -2.81 -9.51
CA ALA A 55 -15.58 -1.40 -9.53
C ALA A 55 -15.20 -0.70 -8.22
N LEU A 56 -15.52 -1.29 -7.04
CA LEU A 56 -15.12 -0.75 -5.74
C LEU A 56 -13.60 -0.62 -5.62
N LYS A 57 -12.86 -1.68 -5.98
CA LYS A 57 -11.39 -1.69 -5.96
C LYS A 57 -10.81 -0.57 -6.83
N ASN A 58 -11.29 -0.41 -8.04
CA ASN A 58 -10.82 0.63 -8.95
C ASN A 58 -11.11 2.04 -8.41
N ASN A 59 -12.29 2.25 -7.81
CA ASN A 59 -12.63 3.52 -7.18
C ASN A 59 -11.70 3.84 -5.99
N ILE A 60 -11.34 2.86 -5.16
CA ILE A 60 -10.35 3.02 -4.08
C ILE A 60 -9.01 3.49 -4.67
N VAL A 61 -8.53 2.83 -5.72
CA VAL A 61 -7.26 3.18 -6.40
C VAL A 61 -7.32 4.59 -6.97
N GLU A 62 -8.44 5.01 -7.57
CA GLU A 62 -8.58 6.36 -8.11
C GLU A 62 -8.59 7.44 -7.01
N VAL A 63 -9.21 7.17 -5.85
CA VAL A 63 -9.13 8.08 -4.70
C VAL A 63 -7.68 8.21 -4.23
N TRP A 64 -6.95 7.11 -4.12
CA TRP A 64 -5.54 7.09 -3.74
C TRP A 64 -4.67 7.85 -4.77
N ARG A 65 -4.86 7.60 -6.08
CA ARG A 65 -4.18 8.35 -7.17
C ARG A 65 -4.45 9.84 -7.11
N SER A 66 -5.69 10.24 -6.78
CA SER A 66 -6.04 11.66 -6.66
C SER A 66 -5.24 12.40 -5.59
N ILE A 67 -4.80 11.68 -4.56
CA ILE A 67 -3.94 12.21 -3.50
C ILE A 67 -2.48 12.22 -3.96
N TYR A 68 -1.89 11.09 -4.23
CA TYR A 68 -0.44 11.00 -4.47
C TYR A 68 -0.03 11.54 -5.84
N LYS A 69 -0.74 11.22 -6.91
CA LYS A 69 -0.45 11.73 -8.24
C LYS A 69 -1.07 13.11 -8.46
N GLY A 70 -2.32 13.30 -8.04
CA GLY A 70 -3.04 14.54 -8.26
C GLY A 70 -2.57 15.69 -7.36
N ARG A 71 -2.63 15.50 -6.03
CA ARG A 71 -2.28 16.56 -5.06
C ARG A 71 -0.79 16.69 -4.82
N GLU A 72 -0.07 15.58 -4.67
CA GLU A 72 1.37 15.59 -4.38
C GLU A 72 2.25 15.67 -5.63
N GLY A 73 1.70 15.32 -6.80
CA GLY A 73 2.42 15.39 -8.07
C GLY A 73 3.43 14.26 -8.27
N PHE A 74 3.24 13.12 -7.60
CA PHE A 74 4.11 11.94 -7.73
C PHE A 74 3.95 11.28 -9.08
N VAL A 75 4.99 10.62 -9.57
CA VAL A 75 4.98 9.87 -10.82
C VAL A 75 4.56 8.43 -10.58
N GLU A 76 3.86 7.85 -11.54
CA GLU A 76 3.39 6.46 -11.44
C GLU A 76 4.18 5.58 -12.40
N ILE A 77 4.60 4.40 -11.91
CA ILE A 77 5.20 3.35 -12.74
C ILE A 77 4.43 2.05 -12.62
N ASP A 78 4.68 1.13 -13.54
CA ASP A 78 4.24 -0.26 -13.49
C ASP A 78 5.44 -1.14 -13.81
N SER A 79 5.86 -1.95 -12.84
CA SER A 79 7.03 -2.82 -12.94
C SER A 79 6.65 -4.30 -12.94
N GLU A 80 7.55 -5.15 -13.42
CA GLU A 80 7.32 -6.57 -13.61
C GLU A 80 7.05 -7.32 -12.30
N THR A 81 6.16 -8.31 -12.37
CA THR A 81 5.79 -9.20 -11.26
C THR A 81 6.83 -10.28 -11.01
N VAL A 82 7.45 -10.79 -12.10
CA VAL A 82 8.51 -11.79 -12.03
C VAL A 82 9.85 -11.08 -12.06
N ASN A 83 10.61 -11.21 -10.99
CA ASN A 83 11.89 -10.54 -10.85
C ASN A 83 13.04 -11.57 -10.74
N PRO A 84 14.25 -11.26 -11.23
CA PRO A 84 15.41 -12.11 -11.06
C PRO A 84 15.84 -12.18 -9.59
N ARG A 85 16.47 -13.32 -9.22
CA ARG A 85 16.92 -13.61 -7.85
C ARG A 85 17.78 -12.49 -7.25
N GLU A 86 18.58 -11.83 -8.07
CA GLU A 86 19.51 -10.78 -7.65
C GLU A 86 18.80 -9.60 -6.97
N VAL A 87 17.61 -9.22 -7.44
CA VAL A 87 16.80 -8.15 -6.84
C VAL A 87 16.44 -8.50 -5.39
N PHE A 88 15.91 -9.72 -5.18
CA PHE A 88 15.48 -10.15 -3.84
C PHE A 88 16.63 -10.65 -2.95
N LYS A 89 17.79 -10.93 -3.54
CA LYS A 89 19.03 -11.14 -2.76
C LYS A 89 19.55 -9.81 -2.21
N ALA A 90 19.50 -8.75 -2.99
CA ALA A 90 19.87 -7.42 -2.54
C ALA A 90 18.97 -6.93 -1.41
N SER A 91 17.65 -7.08 -1.53
CA SER A 91 16.67 -6.67 -0.52
C SER A 91 16.52 -7.64 0.66
N GLY A 92 17.29 -8.74 0.73
CA GLY A 92 17.24 -9.71 1.84
C GLY A 92 16.14 -10.76 1.75
N HIS A 93 15.12 -10.60 0.90
CA HIS A 93 13.96 -11.50 0.84
C HIS A 93 14.32 -12.96 0.53
N VAL A 94 15.41 -13.22 -0.20
CA VAL A 94 15.83 -14.60 -0.48
C VAL A 94 16.30 -15.31 0.77
N ASP A 95 16.94 -14.58 1.71
CA ASP A 95 17.62 -15.13 2.86
C ASP A 95 16.79 -15.07 4.16
N GLU A 96 15.97 -14.05 4.32
CA GLU A 96 15.36 -13.70 5.62
C GLU A 96 13.83 -13.73 5.61
N PHE A 97 13.19 -13.79 4.43
CA PHE A 97 11.74 -13.76 4.31
C PHE A 97 11.13 -15.17 4.48
N ALA A 98 11.26 -15.71 5.70
CA ALA A 98 10.81 -17.06 6.04
C ALA A 98 9.97 -17.09 7.32
N ASP A 99 8.93 -17.93 7.32
CA ASP A 99 8.16 -18.30 8.51
C ASP A 99 8.59 -19.68 9.00
N LYS A 100 8.38 -19.96 10.29
CA LYS A 100 8.64 -21.26 10.89
C LYS A 100 7.45 -22.19 10.69
N ILE A 101 7.68 -23.31 10.00
CA ILE A 101 6.64 -24.27 9.62
C ILE A 101 6.81 -25.59 10.38
N THR A 102 5.68 -26.21 10.72
CA THR A 102 5.63 -27.63 11.12
C THR A 102 4.47 -28.33 10.43
N TYR A 103 4.54 -29.62 10.30
CA TYR A 103 3.50 -30.46 9.71
C TYR A 103 2.96 -31.45 10.73
N CYS A 104 1.66 -31.70 10.69
CA CYS A 104 1.08 -32.79 11.46
C CYS A 104 1.56 -34.15 10.90
N THR A 105 2.09 -35.04 11.75
CA THR A 105 2.56 -36.37 11.33
C THR A 105 1.43 -37.30 10.84
N LYS A 106 0.17 -37.02 11.27
CA LYS A 106 -0.99 -37.84 10.94
C LYS A 106 -1.76 -37.32 9.70
N CYS A 107 -2.18 -36.05 9.68
CA CYS A 107 -2.99 -35.49 8.58
C CYS A 107 -2.20 -34.68 7.57
N GLN A 108 -0.89 -34.47 7.81
CA GLN A 108 0.02 -33.70 6.96
C GLN A 108 -0.37 -32.22 6.79
N ALA A 109 -1.28 -31.70 7.62
CA ALA A 109 -1.63 -30.29 7.59
C ALA A 109 -0.44 -29.41 8.04
N PRO A 110 -0.14 -28.32 7.29
CA PRO A 110 0.91 -27.37 7.65
C PRO A 110 0.41 -26.33 8.65
N PHE A 111 1.28 -25.92 9.57
CA PHE A 111 1.00 -24.86 10.54
C PHE A 111 2.21 -23.95 10.70
N ARG A 112 1.96 -22.67 11.00
CA ARG A 112 3.00 -21.80 11.55
C ARG A 112 3.34 -22.28 12.96
N ALA A 113 4.59 -22.64 13.17
CA ALA A 113 5.05 -23.25 14.41
C ALA A 113 4.93 -22.27 15.60
N ASP A 114 5.31 -21.01 15.40
CA ASP A 114 5.18 -19.93 16.39
C ASP A 114 3.72 -19.68 16.81
N HIS A 115 2.78 -19.75 15.89
CA HIS A 115 1.36 -19.57 16.20
C HIS A 115 0.78 -20.65 17.10
N LEU A 116 1.32 -21.87 17.06
CA LEU A 116 0.84 -22.98 17.88
C LEU A 116 1.21 -22.85 19.36
N VAL A 117 2.17 -21.98 19.68
CA VAL A 117 2.65 -21.77 21.06
C VAL A 117 2.34 -20.39 21.62
N LYS A 118 1.55 -19.57 20.92
CA LYS A 118 1.17 -18.21 21.33
C LYS A 118 0.55 -18.11 22.74
N GLU A 119 -0.15 -19.14 23.18
CA GLU A 119 -0.76 -19.17 24.51
C GLU A 119 0.27 -19.33 25.64
N PHE A 120 1.49 -19.74 25.31
CA PHE A 120 2.54 -20.10 26.29
C PHE A 120 3.71 -19.12 26.30
N TYR A 121 3.86 -18.31 25.24
CA TYR A 121 4.99 -17.37 25.07
C TYR A 121 4.47 -16.02 24.59
N GLU A 122 5.01 -14.96 25.15
CA GLU A 122 4.66 -13.58 24.81
C GLU A 122 5.12 -13.22 23.38
N ASN A 123 6.37 -13.60 23.04
CA ASN A 123 6.96 -13.38 21.72
C ASN A 123 7.41 -14.72 21.12
N PRO A 124 6.50 -15.55 20.57
CA PRO A 124 6.85 -16.88 20.07
C PRO A 124 7.61 -16.87 18.75
N ASP A 125 7.56 -15.80 18.00
CA ASP A 125 8.23 -15.59 16.72
C ASP A 125 9.76 -15.46 16.85
N ILE A 126 10.28 -15.05 18.02
CA ILE A 126 11.72 -15.00 18.28
C ILE A 126 12.33 -16.36 18.60
N LEU A 127 11.51 -17.36 18.97
CA LEU A 127 11.99 -18.69 19.35
C LEU A 127 12.69 -19.37 18.16
N SER A 128 13.83 -19.98 18.39
CA SER A 128 14.52 -20.82 17.41
C SER A 128 13.71 -22.07 17.05
N LEU A 129 14.03 -22.73 15.95
CA LEU A 129 13.38 -23.98 15.52
C LEU A 129 13.43 -25.03 16.65
N LYS A 130 14.59 -25.16 17.31
CA LYS A 130 14.77 -26.10 18.41
C LYS A 130 13.92 -25.77 19.64
N GLU A 131 13.82 -24.48 20.00
CA GLU A 131 12.97 -24.02 21.10
C GLU A 131 11.49 -24.26 20.84
N LEU A 132 11.05 -24.10 19.59
CA LEU A 132 9.68 -24.43 19.19
C LEU A 132 9.40 -25.93 19.30
N ASP A 133 10.32 -26.80 18.84
CA ASP A 133 10.19 -28.25 19.00
C ASP A 133 10.15 -28.66 20.48
N GLU A 134 11.00 -28.07 21.33
CA GLU A 134 10.98 -28.28 22.77
C GLU A 134 9.67 -27.78 23.42
N ALA A 135 9.14 -26.64 22.94
CA ALA A 135 7.86 -26.09 23.41
C ALA A 135 6.68 -27.01 23.07
N PHE A 136 6.65 -27.61 21.89
CA PHE A 136 5.59 -28.57 21.51
C PHE A 136 5.56 -29.77 22.47
N VAL A 137 6.73 -30.31 22.82
CA VAL A 137 6.84 -31.43 23.75
C VAL A 137 6.46 -30.98 25.18
N LYS A 138 7.02 -29.84 25.63
CA LYS A 138 6.83 -29.33 27.01
C LYS A 138 5.35 -29.02 27.30
N HIS A 139 4.63 -28.43 26.35
CA HIS A 139 3.25 -28.02 26.54
C HIS A 139 2.23 -29.01 25.96
N GLY A 140 2.70 -30.15 25.40
CA GLY A 140 1.83 -31.18 24.82
C GLY A 140 1.01 -30.69 23.63
N VAL A 141 1.59 -29.78 22.82
CA VAL A 141 0.92 -29.17 21.66
C VAL A 141 0.64 -30.23 20.61
N LYS A 142 -0.61 -30.30 20.16
CA LYS A 142 -1.09 -31.26 19.15
C LYS A 142 -1.66 -30.54 17.95
N CYS A 143 -1.81 -31.26 16.86
CA CYS A 143 -2.46 -30.76 15.66
C CYS A 143 -3.88 -30.26 15.98
N PRO A 144 -4.21 -28.99 15.69
CA PRO A 144 -5.56 -28.44 15.93
C PRO A 144 -6.66 -29.13 15.13
N GLU A 145 -6.32 -29.78 14.00
CA GLU A 145 -7.31 -30.38 13.10
C GLU A 145 -7.63 -31.84 13.45
N CYS A 146 -6.64 -32.64 13.89
CA CYS A 146 -6.85 -34.06 14.08
C CYS A 146 -6.30 -34.61 15.41
N GLY A 147 -5.73 -33.79 16.28
CA GLY A 147 -5.11 -34.19 17.54
C GLY A 147 -3.84 -35.04 17.42
N GLY A 148 -3.28 -35.18 16.21
CA GLY A 148 -2.05 -35.93 15.98
C GLY A 148 -0.81 -35.16 16.46
N ASP A 149 0.34 -35.84 16.46
CA ASP A 149 1.62 -35.23 16.83
C ASP A 149 2.10 -34.26 15.73
N LEU A 150 2.87 -33.25 16.14
CA LEU A 150 3.55 -32.34 15.24
C LEU A 150 4.93 -32.89 14.88
N GLY A 151 5.36 -32.67 13.65
CA GLY A 151 6.71 -32.96 13.19
C GLY A 151 7.71 -31.90 13.61
N PRO A 152 8.98 -32.06 13.21
CA PRO A 152 9.99 -31.03 13.47
C PRO A 152 9.66 -29.72 12.77
N THR A 153 10.10 -28.63 13.36
CA THR A 153 10.01 -27.30 12.74
C THR A 153 11.10 -27.08 11.69
N ASP A 154 10.76 -26.32 10.66
CA ASP A 154 11.69 -25.95 9.58
C ASP A 154 11.42 -24.49 9.16
N GLU A 155 12.32 -23.91 8.37
CA GLU A 155 12.13 -22.60 7.74
C GLU A 155 11.44 -22.75 6.39
N PHE A 156 10.46 -21.91 6.16
CA PHE A 156 9.71 -21.87 4.90
C PHE A 156 9.75 -20.46 4.30
N ASN A 157 10.54 -20.29 3.25
CA ASN A 157 10.58 -19.01 2.53
C ASN A 157 9.24 -18.74 1.84
N LEU A 158 8.67 -17.56 2.10
CA LEU A 158 7.33 -17.17 1.63
C LEU A 158 7.29 -16.73 0.16
N MET A 159 8.40 -16.66 -0.56
CA MET A 159 8.39 -16.28 -1.97
C MET A 159 8.03 -17.45 -2.89
N PHE A 160 7.17 -17.17 -3.89
CA PHE A 160 6.95 -18.09 -5.00
C PHE A 160 8.14 -18.08 -5.95
N LYS A 161 8.84 -19.22 -6.03
CA LYS A 161 10.01 -19.41 -6.90
C LYS A 161 9.61 -19.92 -8.29
N THR A 162 10.23 -19.40 -9.33
CA THR A 162 10.06 -19.84 -10.72
C THR A 162 11.39 -19.80 -11.49
N ASN A 163 11.36 -20.17 -12.77
CA ASN A 163 12.50 -20.03 -13.69
C ASN A 163 12.18 -19.00 -14.78
N ILE A 164 13.16 -18.18 -15.13
CA ILE A 164 13.03 -17.20 -16.20
C ILE A 164 13.60 -17.78 -17.49
N GLY A 165 12.73 -18.02 -18.47
CA GLY A 165 13.05 -18.61 -19.77
C GLY A 165 13.08 -20.13 -19.79
N PRO A 166 12.94 -20.75 -20.97
CA PRO A 166 12.90 -22.20 -21.16
C PRO A 166 14.27 -22.82 -20.93
N GLY A 167 14.33 -23.90 -20.15
CA GLY A 167 15.59 -24.62 -19.86
C GLY A 167 16.63 -23.77 -19.11
N SER A 168 16.24 -22.64 -18.55
CA SER A 168 17.12 -21.67 -17.92
C SER A 168 17.47 -22.08 -16.49
N SER A 169 18.75 -21.91 -16.11
CA SER A 169 19.18 -21.93 -14.71
C SER A 169 18.89 -20.61 -13.99
N ARG A 170 18.36 -19.60 -14.68
CA ARG A 170 18.07 -18.29 -14.10
C ARG A 170 16.83 -18.38 -13.22
N VAL A 171 17.06 -18.32 -11.92
CA VAL A 171 16.00 -18.32 -10.92
C VAL A 171 15.32 -16.97 -10.88
N GLY A 172 13.98 -16.98 -10.87
CA GLY A 172 13.14 -15.83 -10.62
C GLY A 172 12.17 -16.10 -9.48
N TYR A 173 11.55 -15.03 -9.02
CA TYR A 173 10.51 -15.08 -8.00
C TYR A 173 9.37 -14.15 -8.38
N LEU A 174 8.16 -14.50 -7.96
CA LEU A 174 7.05 -13.54 -7.90
C LEU A 174 7.34 -12.55 -6.76
N ARG A 175 7.16 -11.25 -7.01
CA ARG A 175 7.50 -10.19 -6.06
C ARG A 175 6.65 -10.27 -4.79
N PRO A 176 7.24 -10.21 -3.58
CA PRO A 176 6.52 -10.19 -2.31
C PRO A 176 5.98 -8.80 -1.94
N GLU A 177 6.45 -7.76 -2.63
CA GLU A 177 6.06 -6.34 -2.52
C GLU A 177 6.29 -5.62 -3.85
N THR A 178 5.66 -4.48 -4.06
CA THR A 178 5.84 -3.70 -5.30
C THR A 178 7.00 -2.70 -5.21
N ALA A 179 7.49 -2.37 -4.01
CA ALA A 179 8.55 -1.40 -3.73
C ALA A 179 9.86 -1.66 -4.49
N GLN A 180 10.28 -2.93 -4.56
CA GLN A 180 11.56 -3.29 -5.19
C GLN A 180 11.62 -2.88 -6.67
N GLY A 181 10.49 -2.90 -7.36
CA GLY A 181 10.37 -2.41 -8.73
C GLY A 181 10.66 -0.92 -8.86
N ILE A 182 10.34 -0.13 -7.83
CA ILE A 182 10.64 1.31 -7.77
C ILE A 182 12.14 1.51 -7.51
N PHE A 183 12.72 0.81 -6.53
CA PHE A 183 14.14 0.96 -6.17
C PHE A 183 15.09 0.62 -7.32
N VAL A 184 14.88 -0.49 -8.03
CA VAL A 184 15.73 -0.86 -9.18
C VAL A 184 15.61 0.12 -10.36
N ASN A 185 14.53 0.90 -10.43
CA ASN A 185 14.31 1.94 -11.41
C ASN A 185 14.72 3.34 -10.95
N TYR A 186 15.27 3.50 -9.74
CA TYR A 186 15.60 4.80 -9.15
C TYR A 186 16.36 5.71 -10.11
N ASN A 187 17.43 5.25 -10.74
CA ASN A 187 18.23 6.07 -11.64
C ASN A 187 17.48 6.58 -12.88
N ASN A 188 16.54 5.77 -13.41
CA ASN A 188 15.69 6.19 -14.51
C ASN A 188 14.67 7.25 -14.05
N LEU A 189 14.08 7.05 -12.89
CA LEU A 189 13.11 7.96 -12.26
C LEU A 189 13.78 9.28 -11.86
N TYR A 190 14.97 9.22 -11.29
CA TYR A 190 15.75 10.39 -10.91
C TYR A 190 16.10 11.26 -12.13
N ARG A 191 16.56 10.66 -13.26
CA ARG A 191 16.76 11.37 -14.52
C ARG A 191 15.46 11.94 -15.07
N TYR A 192 14.37 11.19 -15.02
CA TYR A 192 13.04 11.67 -15.43
C TYR A 192 12.63 12.91 -14.62
N ASN A 193 12.91 12.93 -13.32
CA ASN A 193 12.66 14.08 -12.43
C ASN A 193 13.74 15.18 -12.55
N ARG A 194 14.54 15.17 -13.62
CA ARG A 194 15.62 16.16 -13.86
C ARG A 194 16.63 16.21 -12.73
N GLU A 195 16.96 15.07 -12.17
CA GLU A 195 17.96 14.90 -11.10
C GLU A 195 17.66 15.75 -9.85
N LYS A 196 16.39 15.86 -9.48
CA LYS A 196 15.93 16.63 -8.32
C LYS A 196 15.26 15.76 -7.28
N LEU A 197 15.49 16.10 -6.01
CA LEU A 197 14.74 15.63 -4.85
C LEU A 197 13.89 16.79 -4.29
N PRO A 198 12.78 16.51 -3.59
CA PRO A 198 12.19 15.18 -3.38
C PRO A 198 11.61 14.59 -4.67
N LEU A 199 11.61 13.27 -4.76
CA LEU A 199 11.03 12.51 -5.87
C LEU A 199 10.06 11.48 -5.30
N GLY A 200 8.77 11.67 -5.51
CA GLY A 200 7.74 10.71 -5.14
C GLY A 200 7.34 9.82 -6.32
N VAL A 201 7.31 8.52 -6.07
CA VAL A 201 6.94 7.49 -7.04
C VAL A 201 5.85 6.62 -6.45
N ILE A 202 4.86 6.28 -7.26
CA ILE A 202 3.76 5.40 -6.86
C ILE A 202 3.65 4.21 -7.79
N GLN A 203 3.19 3.09 -7.23
CA GLN A 203 2.89 1.90 -7.99
C GLN A 203 1.71 1.16 -7.36
N THR A 204 0.81 0.65 -8.21
CA THR A 204 -0.21 -0.33 -7.80
C THR A 204 0.11 -1.66 -8.47
N GLY A 205 -0.15 -2.76 -7.79
CA GLY A 205 0.08 -4.06 -8.41
C GLY A 205 -0.13 -5.23 -7.48
N ARG A 206 -0.03 -6.41 -8.04
CA ARG A 206 -0.09 -7.67 -7.29
C ARG A 206 1.25 -8.00 -6.66
N SER A 207 1.17 -8.53 -5.46
CA SER A 207 2.27 -9.12 -4.70
C SER A 207 1.89 -10.50 -4.20
N TYR A 208 2.88 -11.31 -3.86
CA TYR A 208 2.71 -12.74 -3.65
C TYR A 208 3.48 -13.21 -2.43
N ARG A 209 2.78 -13.81 -1.48
CA ARG A 209 3.38 -14.44 -0.30
C ARG A 209 2.79 -15.82 -0.11
N ASN A 210 3.60 -16.85 -0.22
CA ASN A 210 3.15 -18.25 -0.11
C ASN A 210 2.83 -18.60 1.35
N GLU A 211 1.82 -17.95 1.89
CA GLU A 211 1.35 -18.09 3.28
C GLU A 211 1.08 -19.55 3.64
N ILE A 212 1.55 -19.98 4.82
CA ILE A 212 1.48 -21.38 5.27
C ILE A 212 0.02 -21.81 5.47
N ALA A 213 -0.78 -21.02 6.20
CA ALA A 213 -2.18 -21.35 6.52
C ALA A 213 -3.03 -20.07 6.58
N PRO A 214 -3.39 -19.46 5.45
CA PRO A 214 -4.22 -18.27 5.43
C PRO A 214 -5.66 -18.63 5.85
N ARG A 215 -6.13 -18.07 6.99
CA ARG A 215 -7.44 -18.41 7.60
C ARG A 215 -8.36 -17.20 7.83
N GLN A 216 -7.92 -15.98 7.53
CA GLN A 216 -8.65 -14.75 7.84
C GLN A 216 -9.26 -14.08 6.58
N GLY A 217 -9.82 -14.88 5.66
CA GLY A 217 -10.42 -14.34 4.44
C GLY A 217 -9.44 -13.47 3.65
N MET A 218 -9.87 -12.29 3.24
CA MET A 218 -9.05 -11.34 2.47
C MET A 218 -7.97 -10.61 3.29
N ILE A 219 -7.93 -10.77 4.60
CA ILE A 219 -6.92 -10.14 5.46
C ILE A 219 -5.53 -10.77 5.23
N ARG A 220 -5.48 -12.09 4.96
CA ARG A 220 -4.24 -12.80 4.70
C ARG A 220 -4.37 -13.68 3.46
N MET A 221 -3.85 -13.20 2.35
CA MET A 221 -3.92 -13.86 1.04
C MET A 221 -2.53 -14.24 0.53
N ARG A 222 -2.50 -15.22 -0.40
CA ARG A 222 -1.28 -15.63 -1.12
C ARG A 222 -0.95 -14.76 -2.30
N GLU A 223 -1.95 -14.19 -2.93
CA GLU A 223 -1.86 -13.19 -3.98
C GLU A 223 -2.75 -12.01 -3.56
N PHE A 224 -2.19 -10.82 -3.48
CA PHE A 224 -2.85 -9.64 -2.96
C PHE A 224 -2.43 -8.38 -3.73
N ASN A 225 -3.20 -7.31 -3.59
CA ASN A 225 -2.93 -6.04 -4.25
C ASN A 225 -2.35 -5.04 -3.25
N GLN A 226 -1.31 -4.33 -3.68
CA GLN A 226 -0.70 -3.23 -2.95
C GLN A 226 -0.80 -1.91 -3.72
N MET A 227 -0.81 -0.83 -2.99
CA MET A 227 -0.65 0.54 -3.48
C MET A 227 0.51 1.15 -2.69
N GLU A 228 1.68 1.22 -3.30
CA GLU A 228 2.90 1.66 -2.65
C GLU A 228 3.37 3.01 -3.16
N VAL A 229 3.98 3.74 -2.25
CA VAL A 229 4.52 5.08 -2.45
C VAL A 229 5.95 5.08 -1.92
N GLU A 230 6.90 5.47 -2.78
CA GLU A 230 8.30 5.65 -2.38
C GLU A 230 8.68 7.11 -2.60
N LEU A 231 8.87 7.83 -1.52
CA LEU A 231 9.33 9.21 -1.56
C LEU A 231 10.81 9.27 -1.22
N PHE A 232 11.61 9.56 -2.24
CA PHE A 232 13.04 9.80 -2.10
C PHE A 232 13.30 11.24 -1.64
N VAL A 233 13.98 11.39 -0.49
CA VAL A 233 14.28 12.67 0.14
C VAL A 233 15.78 12.83 0.44
N ASP A 234 16.23 14.05 0.56
CA ASP A 234 17.56 14.34 1.10
C ASP A 234 17.61 13.92 2.58
N PRO A 235 18.57 13.09 3.02
CA PRO A 235 18.68 12.66 4.42
C PRO A 235 18.84 13.82 5.42
N GLU A 236 19.36 14.96 4.97
CA GLU A 236 19.55 16.15 5.79
C GLU A 236 18.34 17.11 5.75
N ASP A 237 17.37 16.86 4.87
CA ASP A 237 16.14 17.64 4.76
C ASP A 237 14.90 16.73 4.70
N LYS A 238 14.37 16.38 5.86
CA LYS A 238 13.12 15.63 6.04
C LYS A 238 11.96 16.56 6.43
N GLY A 239 11.97 17.80 5.94
CA GLY A 239 10.83 18.70 5.95
C GLY A 239 9.86 18.38 4.82
N TRP A 240 8.63 18.90 4.90
CA TRP A 240 7.65 18.80 3.81
C TRP A 240 6.92 20.11 3.60
N VAL A 241 6.84 20.54 2.34
CA VAL A 241 6.28 21.85 1.96
C VAL A 241 4.83 22.07 2.43
N ARG A 242 4.07 20.98 2.60
CA ARG A 242 2.66 21.02 3.03
C ARG A 242 2.47 20.73 4.52
N TYR A 243 3.55 20.59 5.29
CA TYR A 243 3.47 20.25 6.72
C TYR A 243 2.64 21.25 7.52
N ASP A 244 2.83 22.55 7.29
CA ASP A 244 2.11 23.59 8.02
C ASP A 244 0.60 23.55 7.84
N ALA A 245 0.11 22.93 6.76
CA ALA A 245 -1.33 22.79 6.52
C ALA A 245 -1.99 21.71 7.38
N ILE A 246 -1.19 20.79 7.97
CA ILE A 246 -1.71 19.63 8.71
C ILE A 246 -1.23 19.56 10.16
N LYS A 247 -0.35 20.45 10.60
CA LYS A 247 0.31 20.39 11.89
C LYS A 247 -0.65 20.42 13.09
N ASP A 248 -1.79 21.09 12.94
CA ASP A 248 -2.83 21.22 13.98
C ASP A 248 -3.89 20.09 13.90
N GLU A 249 -3.79 19.20 12.90
CA GLU A 249 -4.67 18.04 12.77
C GLU A 249 -4.43 17.05 13.91
N LYS A 250 -5.51 16.54 14.50
CA LYS A 250 -5.45 15.53 15.56
C LYS A 250 -5.37 14.13 15.00
N ILE A 251 -4.63 13.27 15.69
CA ILE A 251 -4.44 11.87 15.32
C ILE A 251 -4.38 10.98 16.57
N THR A 252 -4.92 9.78 16.48
CA THR A 252 -4.82 8.77 17.53
C THR A 252 -3.59 7.90 17.30
N LEU A 253 -2.59 8.03 18.15
CA LEU A 253 -1.33 7.31 18.12
C LEU A 253 -1.26 6.28 19.25
N VAL A 254 -0.58 5.17 19.00
CA VAL A 254 -0.17 4.18 20.00
C VAL A 254 1.36 4.10 19.94
N PRO A 255 2.07 4.97 20.68
CA PRO A 255 3.54 4.97 20.71
C PRO A 255 4.09 3.70 21.35
N ASN A 256 5.22 3.20 20.84
CA ASN A 256 5.89 2.01 21.37
C ASN A 256 6.38 2.18 22.82
N THR A 257 6.58 3.41 23.27
CA THR A 257 7.01 3.70 24.65
C THR A 257 5.93 3.51 25.71
N THR A 258 4.66 3.61 25.33
CA THR A 258 3.51 3.53 26.26
C THR A 258 2.53 2.43 25.91
N GLU A 259 2.49 2.00 24.66
CA GLU A 259 1.52 1.04 24.10
C GLU A 259 0.05 1.39 24.38
N GLN A 260 -0.23 2.66 24.67
CA GLN A 260 -1.56 3.19 24.95
C GLN A 260 -1.97 4.21 23.89
N ALA A 261 -3.23 4.14 23.49
CA ALA A 261 -3.78 5.09 22.55
C ALA A 261 -3.87 6.50 23.16
N VAL A 262 -3.32 7.48 22.45
CA VAL A 262 -3.33 8.89 22.84
C VAL A 262 -3.70 9.75 21.64
N GLU A 263 -4.60 10.71 21.84
CA GLU A 263 -4.91 11.72 20.83
C GLU A 263 -4.03 12.95 21.02
N MET A 264 -3.35 13.38 19.96
CA MET A 264 -2.55 14.61 19.95
C MET A 264 -2.52 15.23 18.56
N THR A 265 -1.99 16.46 18.46
CA THR A 265 -1.78 17.07 17.15
C THR A 265 -0.52 16.49 16.48
N ILE A 266 -0.46 16.61 15.15
CA ILE A 266 0.71 16.18 14.37
C ILE A 266 1.97 16.92 14.84
N ASP A 267 1.87 18.23 15.11
CA ASP A 267 2.99 19.04 15.58
C ASP A 267 3.47 18.64 16.98
N GLU A 268 2.54 18.32 17.87
CA GLU A 268 2.89 17.77 19.20
C GLU A 268 3.64 16.44 19.09
N ALA A 269 3.21 15.55 18.19
CA ALA A 269 3.86 14.25 17.98
C ALA A 269 5.30 14.40 17.49
N VAL A 270 5.54 15.30 16.54
CA VAL A 270 6.89 15.58 16.02
C VAL A 270 7.76 16.28 17.06
N ASN A 271 7.24 17.32 17.74
CA ASN A 271 8.00 18.09 18.73
C ASN A 271 8.37 17.26 19.97
N LYS A 272 7.56 16.26 20.33
CA LYS A 272 7.86 15.29 21.41
C LYS A 272 8.77 14.14 20.94
N GLY A 273 9.13 14.09 19.66
CA GLY A 273 9.94 13.00 19.08
C GLY A 273 9.22 11.64 19.03
N ILE A 274 7.88 11.63 19.10
CA ILE A 274 7.07 10.42 18.95
C ILE A 274 7.08 9.98 17.48
N ILE A 275 6.94 10.92 16.54
CA ILE A 275 7.16 10.67 15.11
C ILE A 275 8.49 11.30 14.74
N ALA A 276 9.37 10.54 14.11
CA ALA A 276 10.78 10.89 13.91
C ALA A 276 11.03 12.19 13.12
N ASN A 277 10.17 12.52 12.16
CA ASN A 277 10.36 13.71 11.32
C ASN A 277 9.06 14.18 10.66
N LYS A 278 9.12 15.41 10.10
CA LYS A 278 7.94 16.10 9.53
C LYS A 278 7.38 15.42 8.29
N VAL A 279 8.23 14.88 7.41
CA VAL A 279 7.76 14.24 6.20
C VAL A 279 7.03 12.93 6.52
N LEU A 280 7.56 12.12 7.45
CA LEU A 280 6.87 10.91 7.93
C LEU A 280 5.52 11.27 8.56
N ALA A 281 5.48 12.25 9.47
CA ALA A 281 4.25 12.73 10.11
C ALA A 281 3.20 13.23 9.10
N TYR A 282 3.65 13.90 8.04
CA TYR A 282 2.77 14.32 6.96
C TYR A 282 2.11 13.13 6.27
N PHE A 283 2.84 12.06 5.95
CA PHE A 283 2.27 10.90 5.27
C PHE A 283 1.48 9.98 6.21
N VAL A 284 1.78 9.94 7.50
CA VAL A 284 0.91 9.34 8.51
C VAL A 284 -0.47 10.04 8.50
N ASN A 285 -0.50 11.38 8.53
CA ASN A 285 -1.76 12.12 8.43
C ASN A 285 -2.43 12.01 7.04
N THR A 286 -1.66 11.95 5.97
CA THR A 286 -2.19 11.74 4.61
C THR A 286 -2.89 10.39 4.49
N THR A 287 -2.32 9.33 5.11
CA THR A 287 -2.95 8.01 5.20
C THR A 287 -4.26 8.09 6.00
N LYS A 288 -4.29 8.79 7.14
CA LYS A 288 -5.54 9.05 7.88
C LYS A 288 -6.60 9.69 6.98
N GLN A 289 -6.25 10.78 6.28
CA GLN A 289 -7.19 11.48 5.38
C GLN A 289 -7.69 10.58 4.26
N LEU A 290 -6.82 9.76 3.66
CA LEU A 290 -7.20 8.77 2.66
C LEU A 290 -8.23 7.80 3.21
N LEU A 291 -7.95 7.17 4.34
CA LEU A 291 -8.81 6.14 4.94
C LEU A 291 -10.19 6.69 5.33
N LEU A 292 -10.24 7.89 5.91
CA LEU A 292 -11.51 8.57 6.22
C LEU A 292 -12.32 8.88 4.94
N ARG A 293 -11.66 9.34 3.88
CA ARG A 293 -12.31 9.61 2.59
C ARG A 293 -12.86 8.34 1.93
N LEU A 294 -12.20 7.20 2.16
CA LEU A 294 -12.66 5.90 1.70
C LEU A 294 -13.84 5.35 2.52
N GLY A 295 -14.19 5.98 3.64
CA GLY A 295 -15.32 5.62 4.49
C GLY A 295 -14.95 4.83 5.76
N ILE A 296 -13.67 4.74 6.12
CA ILE A 296 -13.25 4.18 7.41
C ILE A 296 -13.64 5.14 8.54
N ASP A 297 -14.25 4.60 9.60
CA ASP A 297 -14.65 5.37 10.78
C ASP A 297 -13.42 5.78 11.60
N SER A 298 -13.31 7.08 11.88
CA SER A 298 -12.23 7.66 12.70
C SER A 298 -12.14 7.07 14.11
N ALA A 299 -13.27 6.66 14.70
CA ALA A 299 -13.32 6.03 16.03
C ALA A 299 -12.76 4.59 16.02
N ARG A 300 -12.64 4.01 14.85
CA ARG A 300 -12.12 2.64 14.62
C ARG A 300 -10.78 2.65 13.90
N LEU A 301 -10.06 3.77 13.87
CA LEU A 301 -8.76 3.96 13.24
C LEU A 301 -7.74 4.46 14.26
N ARG A 302 -6.57 3.82 14.32
CA ARG A 302 -5.42 4.27 15.12
C ARG A 302 -4.13 4.03 14.36
N PHE A 303 -3.04 4.68 14.81
CA PHE A 303 -1.70 4.48 14.26
C PHE A 303 -0.80 3.91 15.36
N ARG A 304 -0.32 2.68 15.17
CA ARG A 304 0.56 1.98 16.11
C ARG A 304 2.00 2.07 15.64
N GLN A 305 2.89 2.50 16.52
CA GLN A 305 4.32 2.47 16.27
C GLN A 305 4.88 1.07 16.49
N HIS A 306 5.74 0.60 15.61
CA HIS A 306 6.44 -0.67 15.79
C HIS A 306 7.31 -0.66 17.03
N LEU A 307 7.37 -1.78 17.74
CA LEU A 307 8.34 -2.02 18.80
C LEU A 307 9.74 -2.18 18.21
N GLU A 308 10.78 -2.02 19.03
CA GLU A 308 12.18 -2.10 18.55
C GLU A 308 12.52 -3.47 17.94
N ASP A 309 11.93 -4.54 18.45
CA ASP A 309 12.10 -5.91 17.97
C ASP A 309 11.21 -6.26 16.75
N GLU A 310 10.15 -5.50 16.50
CA GLU A 310 9.31 -5.61 15.30
C GLU A 310 9.86 -4.80 14.13
N MET A 311 10.60 -3.73 14.41
CA MET A 311 11.15 -2.88 13.35
C MET A 311 12.15 -3.66 12.50
N ALA A 312 11.93 -3.61 11.18
CA ALA A 312 12.97 -4.02 10.27
C ALA A 312 14.25 -3.20 10.54
N HIS A 313 15.38 -3.88 10.65
CA HIS A 313 16.68 -3.29 11.04
C HIS A 313 17.17 -2.14 10.15
N TYR A 314 16.46 -1.84 9.08
CA TYR A 314 16.71 -0.72 8.17
C TYR A 314 15.76 0.47 8.39
N ALA A 315 14.67 0.31 9.15
CA ALA A 315 13.71 1.38 9.40
C ALA A 315 14.17 2.26 10.57
N ALA A 316 14.09 3.57 10.39
CA ALA A 316 14.36 4.54 11.45
C ALA A 316 13.12 4.81 12.31
N ASP A 317 11.92 4.65 11.74
CA ASP A 317 10.62 4.77 12.41
C ASP A 317 9.56 4.12 11.51
N CYS A 318 8.62 3.38 12.11
CA CYS A 318 7.58 2.67 11.38
C CYS A 318 6.23 2.74 12.12
N TRP A 319 5.17 3.01 11.39
CA TRP A 319 3.81 3.17 11.90
C TRP A 319 2.83 2.34 11.08
N ASP A 320 1.95 1.60 11.76
CA ASP A 320 0.84 0.90 11.14
C ASP A 320 -0.46 1.68 11.33
N ALA A 321 -1.17 1.96 10.25
CA ALA A 321 -2.58 2.31 10.34
C ALA A 321 -3.37 1.03 10.60
N GLU A 322 -3.95 0.94 11.79
CA GLU A 322 -4.77 -0.18 12.22
C GLU A 322 -6.25 0.21 12.28
N VAL A 323 -7.10 -0.69 11.80
CA VAL A 323 -8.56 -0.56 11.83
C VAL A 323 -9.17 -1.64 12.72
N LEU A 324 -10.13 -1.25 13.57
CA LEU A 324 -10.86 -2.19 14.40
C LEU A 324 -11.95 -2.89 13.58
N LEU A 325 -11.76 -4.18 13.38
CA LEU A 325 -12.65 -5.09 12.67
C LEU A 325 -13.17 -6.18 13.63
N SER A 326 -14.02 -7.05 13.14
CA SER A 326 -14.49 -8.26 13.86
C SER A 326 -13.35 -9.18 14.32
N TYR A 327 -12.21 -9.13 13.65
CA TYR A 327 -10.97 -9.86 14.02
C TYR A 327 -10.08 -9.13 15.03
N GLY A 328 -10.49 -7.97 15.54
CA GLY A 328 -9.69 -7.08 16.35
C GLY A 328 -8.99 -5.98 15.54
N TRP A 329 -7.96 -5.38 16.12
CA TRP A 329 -7.14 -4.37 15.42
C TRP A 329 -6.32 -5.03 14.33
N MET A 330 -6.47 -4.53 13.12
CA MET A 330 -5.83 -5.07 11.92
C MET A 330 -5.06 -3.97 11.19
N GLU A 331 -3.78 -4.21 10.96
CA GLU A 331 -2.93 -3.38 10.09
C GLU A 331 -3.45 -3.43 8.64
N ILE A 332 -3.66 -2.25 8.05
CA ILE A 332 -4.10 -2.08 6.65
C ILE A 332 -3.15 -1.23 5.83
N THR A 333 -2.26 -0.48 6.46
CA THR A 333 -1.24 0.36 5.82
C THR A 333 -0.04 0.48 6.73
N GLY A 334 1.17 0.22 6.22
CA GLY A 334 2.43 0.55 6.89
C GLY A 334 2.96 1.90 6.40
N ILE A 335 3.54 2.71 7.27
CA ILE A 335 4.18 3.97 6.92
C ILE A 335 5.56 4.02 7.59
N ALA A 336 6.63 3.97 6.79
CA ALA A 336 8.00 3.83 7.29
C ALA A 336 8.96 4.90 6.79
N ASP A 337 9.93 5.25 7.62
CA ASP A 337 11.17 5.88 7.20
C ASP A 337 12.24 4.78 7.05
N ARG A 338 12.44 4.29 5.83
CA ARG A 338 13.35 3.17 5.50
C ARG A 338 14.83 3.58 5.47
N GLY A 339 15.14 4.86 5.69
CA GLY A 339 16.50 5.36 5.52
C GLY A 339 17.02 5.18 4.09
N CYS A 340 18.30 4.92 3.93
CA CYS A 340 18.94 4.69 2.63
C CYS A 340 19.18 3.19 2.32
N TRP A 341 18.66 2.29 3.12
CA TRP A 341 19.06 0.87 3.11
C TRP A 341 18.83 0.21 1.74
N ASP A 342 17.63 0.31 1.17
CA ASP A 342 17.30 -0.35 -0.10
C ASP A 342 18.20 0.11 -1.24
N LEU A 343 18.35 1.43 -1.41
CA LEU A 343 19.23 1.97 -2.45
C LEU A 343 20.70 1.59 -2.24
N SER A 344 21.17 1.58 -0.99
CA SER A 344 22.52 1.16 -0.62
C SER A 344 22.78 -0.31 -0.97
N ARG A 345 21.81 -1.18 -0.64
CA ARG A 345 21.89 -2.61 -0.96
C ARG A 345 21.89 -2.85 -2.46
N HIS A 346 20.98 -2.22 -3.21
CA HIS A 346 20.95 -2.34 -4.66
C HIS A 346 22.22 -1.77 -5.31
N ALA A 347 22.75 -0.65 -4.82
CA ALA A 347 24.01 -0.11 -5.28
C ALA A 347 25.17 -1.11 -5.07
N GLN A 348 25.26 -1.69 -3.87
CA GLN A 348 26.29 -2.68 -3.52
C GLN A 348 26.22 -3.94 -4.39
N PHE A 349 25.00 -4.50 -4.58
CA PHE A 349 24.84 -5.75 -5.33
C PHE A 349 24.94 -5.60 -6.84
N SER A 350 24.56 -4.43 -7.38
CA SER A 350 24.63 -4.17 -8.82
C SER A 350 25.91 -3.49 -9.28
N GLY A 351 26.67 -2.90 -8.35
CA GLY A 351 27.81 -2.03 -8.69
C GLY A 351 27.40 -0.69 -9.32
N THR A 352 26.10 -0.33 -9.25
CA THR A 352 25.57 0.89 -9.87
C THR A 352 25.43 1.98 -8.82
N ASP A 353 25.95 3.19 -9.11
CA ASP A 353 25.76 4.34 -8.24
C ASP A 353 24.28 4.77 -8.20
N MET A 354 23.69 4.75 -7.00
CA MET A 354 22.32 5.17 -6.72
C MET A 354 22.27 6.44 -5.86
N SER A 355 23.35 7.22 -5.85
CA SER A 355 23.41 8.49 -5.13
C SER A 355 22.87 9.64 -5.98
N HIS A 356 22.49 10.70 -5.28
CA HIS A 356 22.18 11.99 -5.88
C HIS A 356 23.29 13.00 -5.56
N PHE A 357 23.55 13.98 -6.44
CA PHE A 357 24.51 15.03 -6.19
C PHE A 357 23.82 16.22 -5.49
N LYS A 358 24.11 16.38 -4.19
CA LYS A 358 23.64 17.52 -3.41
C LYS A 358 24.59 18.70 -3.63
N LYS A 359 24.14 19.69 -4.40
CA LYS A 359 24.90 20.92 -4.64
C LYS A 359 24.84 21.81 -3.40
N PHE A 360 26.00 22.40 -3.02
CA PHE A 360 26.05 23.42 -1.99
C PHE A 360 25.75 24.81 -2.59
N ASP A 361 25.19 25.71 -1.79
CA ASP A 361 24.94 27.10 -2.20
C ASP A 361 26.23 27.80 -2.56
N GLU A 362 27.31 27.60 -1.76
CA GLU A 362 28.67 28.04 -2.03
C GLU A 362 29.62 26.87 -1.85
N PRO A 363 30.76 26.85 -2.61
CA PRO A 363 31.77 25.81 -2.44
C PRO A 363 32.34 25.81 -1.02
N VAL A 364 32.30 24.64 -0.36
CA VAL A 364 32.75 24.44 1.02
C VAL A 364 34.11 23.73 1.01
N GLU A 365 35.03 24.14 1.90
CA GLU A 365 36.26 23.39 2.13
C GLU A 365 35.93 22.11 2.92
N MET A 366 36.22 20.98 2.32
CA MET A 366 36.01 19.66 2.93
C MET A 366 37.25 18.80 2.80
N GLU A 367 37.48 17.97 3.81
CA GLU A 367 38.44 16.88 3.70
C GLU A 367 37.82 15.78 2.81
N VAL A 368 38.49 15.50 1.70
CA VAL A 368 38.10 14.45 0.76
C VAL A 368 39.25 13.45 0.64
N ASP A 369 38.88 12.18 0.59
CA ASP A 369 39.86 11.13 0.30
C ASP A 369 40.08 11.07 -1.22
N LYS A 370 41.32 11.01 -1.65
CA LYS A 370 41.71 10.87 -3.05
C LYS A 370 42.71 9.75 -3.24
N VAL A 371 42.57 9.04 -4.34
CA VAL A 371 43.59 8.09 -4.76
C VAL A 371 44.68 8.85 -5.50
N LYS A 372 45.92 8.73 -5.02
CA LYS A 372 47.07 9.38 -5.59
C LYS A 372 48.01 8.35 -6.20
N ALA A 373 48.31 8.50 -7.48
CA ALA A 373 49.19 7.59 -8.19
C ALA A 373 50.66 7.79 -7.79
N LYS A 374 51.37 6.70 -7.54
CA LYS A 374 52.83 6.71 -7.27
C LYS A 374 53.61 6.68 -8.58
N HIS A 375 53.67 7.82 -9.27
CA HIS A 375 54.26 7.97 -10.61
C HIS A 375 55.66 7.36 -10.74
N LYS A 376 56.49 7.41 -9.68
CA LYS A 376 57.84 6.84 -9.68
C LYS A 376 57.86 5.32 -9.90
N LEU A 377 56.82 4.65 -9.52
CA LEU A 377 56.70 3.19 -9.67
C LEU A 377 55.97 2.80 -10.96
N LEU A 378 55.06 3.64 -11.43
CA LEU A 378 54.29 3.38 -12.66
C LEU A 378 55.17 3.49 -13.92
N GLY A 379 56.06 4.50 -13.97
CA GLY A 379 56.91 4.74 -15.14
C GLY A 379 57.76 3.53 -15.57
N PRO A 380 58.57 2.93 -14.66
CA PRO A 380 59.37 1.74 -14.98
C PRO A 380 58.56 0.52 -15.41
N LYS A 381 57.39 0.31 -14.81
CA LYS A 381 56.54 -0.88 -15.07
C LYS A 381 55.70 -0.73 -16.33
N PHE A 382 55.06 0.39 -16.54
CA PHE A 382 54.05 0.56 -17.59
C PHE A 382 54.51 1.44 -18.77
N LYS A 383 55.70 2.03 -18.69
CA LYS A 383 56.37 2.82 -19.78
C LYS A 383 55.39 3.85 -20.41
N ALA A 384 55.09 3.73 -21.70
CA ALA A 384 54.24 4.67 -22.43
C ALA A 384 52.80 4.77 -21.85
N LYS A 385 52.27 3.67 -21.29
CA LYS A 385 50.93 3.62 -20.68
C LYS A 385 50.87 4.18 -19.25
N ALA A 386 52.03 4.53 -18.63
CA ALA A 386 52.09 4.94 -17.24
C ALA A 386 51.28 6.21 -16.93
N LYS A 387 51.17 7.14 -17.88
CA LYS A 387 50.40 8.37 -17.72
C LYS A 387 48.89 8.11 -17.72
N ASP A 388 48.43 7.26 -18.61
CA ASP A 388 47.02 6.95 -18.71
C ASP A 388 46.54 6.10 -17.51
N ILE A 389 47.40 5.17 -17.08
CA ILE A 389 47.19 4.38 -15.87
C ILE A 389 47.15 5.28 -14.62
N ALA A 390 48.03 6.27 -14.51
CA ALA A 390 48.03 7.21 -13.39
C ALA A 390 46.73 8.03 -13.33
N ALA A 391 46.22 8.50 -14.48
CA ALA A 391 44.96 9.21 -14.57
C ALA A 391 43.77 8.35 -14.16
N LEU A 392 43.77 7.06 -14.57
CA LEU A 392 42.71 6.09 -14.18
C LEU A 392 42.78 5.75 -12.68
N ILE A 393 43.99 5.64 -12.09
CA ILE A 393 44.17 5.48 -10.65
C ILE A 393 43.62 6.70 -9.90
N GLU A 394 43.93 7.90 -10.35
CA GLU A 394 43.51 9.14 -9.68
C GLU A 394 41.99 9.40 -9.83
N ALA A 395 41.34 8.77 -10.81
CA ALA A 395 39.91 8.77 -11.02
C ALA A 395 39.16 7.62 -10.28
N ALA A 396 39.92 6.68 -9.69
CA ALA A 396 39.34 5.55 -8.99
C ALA A 396 38.66 5.96 -7.67
N ASP A 397 37.67 5.20 -7.26
CA ASP A 397 36.97 5.39 -5.99
C ASP A 397 37.94 5.12 -4.81
N PRO A 398 38.13 6.11 -3.89
CA PRO A 398 38.96 5.95 -2.72
C PRO A 398 38.54 4.76 -1.80
N GLU A 399 37.24 4.44 -1.69
CA GLU A 399 36.79 3.30 -0.90
C GLU A 399 37.20 1.97 -1.52
N MET A 400 37.04 1.85 -2.85
CA MET A 400 37.55 0.69 -3.58
C MET A 400 39.06 0.54 -3.45
N ALA A 401 39.79 1.68 -3.54
CA ALA A 401 41.25 1.68 -3.41
C ALA A 401 41.72 1.20 -2.01
N ARG A 402 40.96 1.44 -0.95
CA ARG A 402 41.26 0.93 0.40
C ARG A 402 41.18 -0.61 0.52
N SER A 403 40.54 -1.30 -0.42
CA SER A 403 40.58 -2.75 -0.45
C SER A 403 41.94 -3.36 -0.80
N GLY A 404 42.92 -2.49 -1.15
CA GLY A 404 44.28 -2.86 -1.50
C GLY A 404 44.46 -3.22 -2.98
N LYS A 405 43.39 -3.20 -3.78
CA LYS A 405 43.43 -3.49 -5.21
C LYS A 405 42.41 -2.65 -5.98
N ILE A 406 42.86 -2.10 -7.11
CA ILE A 406 41.98 -1.47 -8.11
C ILE A 406 42.23 -2.09 -9.48
N THR A 407 41.16 -2.26 -10.25
CA THR A 407 41.24 -2.73 -11.63
C THR A 407 40.89 -1.56 -12.55
N VAL A 408 41.76 -1.24 -13.47
CA VAL A 408 41.57 -0.19 -14.49
C VAL A 408 41.56 -0.81 -15.88
N ASP A 409 40.73 -0.29 -16.77
CA ASP A 409 40.74 -0.68 -18.18
C ASP A 409 41.72 0.22 -18.96
N VAL A 410 42.67 -0.39 -19.62
CA VAL A 410 43.65 0.31 -20.43
C VAL A 410 43.66 -0.27 -21.84
N ASP A 411 43.11 0.43 -22.80
CA ASP A 411 42.99 -0.02 -24.20
C ASP A 411 42.20 -1.34 -24.37
N GLY A 412 41.17 -1.61 -23.52
CA GLY A 412 40.39 -2.86 -23.54
C GLY A 412 41.01 -4.02 -22.77
N GLU A 413 42.14 -3.79 -22.07
CA GLU A 413 42.76 -4.78 -21.17
C GLU A 413 42.54 -4.38 -19.71
N ALA A 414 41.98 -5.28 -18.89
CA ALA A 414 41.85 -5.06 -17.46
C ALA A 414 43.21 -5.22 -16.74
N VAL A 415 43.69 -4.15 -16.14
CA VAL A 415 44.95 -4.12 -15.39
C VAL A 415 44.66 -4.05 -13.89
N GLU A 416 45.02 -5.10 -13.15
CA GLU A 416 44.95 -5.10 -11.68
C GLU A 416 46.17 -4.39 -11.09
N LEU A 417 45.91 -3.42 -10.22
CA LEU A 417 46.93 -2.61 -9.53
C LEU A 417 46.76 -2.76 -8.02
N THR A 418 47.86 -3.02 -7.34
CA THR A 418 47.90 -3.10 -5.87
C THR A 418 48.24 -1.73 -5.26
N ASP A 419 48.10 -1.59 -3.95
CA ASP A 419 48.44 -0.41 -3.15
C ASP A 419 49.93 -0.02 -3.23
N GLU A 420 50.77 -0.87 -3.85
CA GLU A 420 52.13 -0.52 -4.22
C GLU A 420 52.16 0.68 -5.15
N PHE A 421 51.20 0.80 -6.11
CA PHE A 421 51.18 1.81 -7.19
C PHE A 421 50.37 3.06 -6.87
N TYR A 422 49.62 3.06 -5.78
CA TYR A 422 48.83 4.20 -5.34
C TYR A 422 48.81 4.35 -3.81
N GLU A 423 48.27 5.44 -3.34
CA GLU A 423 47.94 5.67 -1.93
C GLU A 423 46.62 6.44 -1.85
N VAL A 424 45.83 6.20 -0.81
CA VAL A 424 44.66 7.02 -0.48
C VAL A 424 45.11 8.12 0.49
N VAL A 425 44.98 9.37 0.06
CA VAL A 425 45.38 10.55 0.84
C VAL A 425 44.18 11.43 1.13
N ARG A 426 44.13 11.99 2.32
CA ARG A 426 43.10 12.95 2.72
C ARG A 426 43.60 14.35 2.39
N VAL A 427 42.85 15.10 1.58
CA VAL A 427 43.19 16.45 1.16
C VAL A 427 42.01 17.39 1.41
N THR A 428 42.32 18.65 1.76
CA THR A 428 41.28 19.68 1.88
C THR A 428 41.08 20.33 0.52
N GLU A 429 39.85 20.24 0.00
CA GLU A 429 39.49 20.88 -1.27
C GLU A 429 38.18 21.65 -1.16
N LYS A 430 38.03 22.67 -2.02
CA LYS A 430 36.74 23.35 -2.22
C LYS A 430 35.86 22.50 -3.13
N VAL A 431 34.82 21.92 -2.55
CA VAL A 431 33.85 21.11 -3.28
C VAL A 431 32.52 21.85 -3.45
N SER A 432 31.94 21.74 -4.62
CA SER A 432 30.65 22.38 -4.95
C SER A 432 29.42 21.59 -4.52
N GLY A 433 29.63 20.41 -3.95
CA GLY A 433 28.58 19.50 -3.48
C GLY A 433 29.13 18.16 -3.05
N LYS A 434 28.25 17.28 -2.59
CA LYS A 434 28.60 15.90 -2.21
C LYS A 434 27.59 14.91 -2.79
N ARG A 435 27.98 13.66 -2.96
CA ARG A 435 27.04 12.57 -3.27
C ARG A 435 26.45 12.04 -1.99
N VAL A 436 25.14 11.86 -1.99
CA VAL A 436 24.38 11.28 -0.88
C VAL A 436 23.38 10.27 -1.42
N ILE A 437 23.20 9.14 -0.75
CA ILE A 437 22.14 8.19 -1.07
C ILE A 437 20.85 8.74 -0.43
N PRO A 438 19.77 8.91 -1.20
CA PRO A 438 18.52 9.40 -0.65
C PRO A 438 17.93 8.46 0.41
N HIS A 439 17.23 9.04 1.38
CA HIS A 439 16.36 8.29 2.27
C HIS A 439 14.99 8.09 1.61
N VAL A 440 14.29 7.06 2.04
CA VAL A 440 12.98 6.68 1.51
C VAL A 440 11.94 6.78 2.59
N ILE A 441 10.84 7.46 2.30
CA ILE A 441 9.60 7.45 3.11
C ILE A 441 8.58 6.63 2.33
N GLU A 442 8.07 5.57 2.94
CA GLU A 442 7.21 4.58 2.32
C GLU A 442 5.85 4.49 3.02
N PRO A 443 4.77 5.02 2.46
CA PRO A 443 3.39 4.58 2.72
C PRO A 443 3.03 3.36 1.85
N SER A 444 2.86 2.20 2.47
CA SER A 444 2.47 0.94 1.81
C SER A 444 1.04 0.56 2.20
N HIS A 445 0.12 0.63 1.25
CA HIS A 445 -1.30 0.41 1.47
C HIS A 445 -1.72 -0.98 0.99
N GLY A 446 -2.21 -1.81 1.90
CA GLY A 446 -2.81 -3.10 1.58
C GLY A 446 -4.20 -2.94 0.98
N LEU A 447 -4.30 -2.85 -0.35
CA LEU A 447 -5.56 -2.58 -1.04
C LEU A 447 -6.68 -3.54 -0.67
N ASP A 448 -6.39 -4.83 -0.57
CA ASP A 448 -7.38 -5.86 -0.23
C ASP A 448 -7.85 -5.76 1.23
N ARG A 449 -6.95 -5.42 2.15
CA ARG A 449 -7.29 -5.17 3.56
C ARG A 449 -8.16 -3.92 3.70
N ILE A 450 -7.83 -2.84 2.99
CA ILE A 450 -8.64 -1.61 2.93
C ILE A 450 -10.02 -1.92 2.34
N PHE A 451 -10.07 -2.65 1.22
CA PHE A 451 -11.31 -3.07 0.57
C PHE A 451 -12.23 -3.85 1.52
N TYR A 452 -11.68 -4.85 2.22
CA TYR A 452 -12.43 -5.64 3.20
C TYR A 452 -12.91 -4.78 4.38
N SER A 453 -12.04 -3.91 4.89
CA SER A 453 -12.36 -3.01 6.00
C SER A 453 -13.50 -2.05 5.67
N ILE A 454 -13.52 -1.52 4.45
CA ILE A 454 -14.63 -0.66 3.96
C ILE A 454 -15.94 -1.46 3.93
N LEU A 455 -15.93 -2.68 3.41
CA LEU A 455 -17.13 -3.51 3.34
C LEU A 455 -17.65 -3.89 4.73
N GLU A 456 -16.76 -4.28 5.65
CA GLU A 456 -17.17 -4.66 7.01
C GLU A 456 -17.72 -3.48 7.79
N GLN A 457 -17.11 -2.31 7.70
CA GLN A 457 -17.59 -1.11 8.41
C GLN A 457 -18.85 -0.51 7.76
N ALA A 458 -19.06 -0.75 6.48
CA ALA A 458 -20.25 -0.30 5.76
C ALA A 458 -21.47 -1.22 5.96
N TYR A 459 -21.26 -2.46 6.44
CA TYR A 459 -22.31 -3.45 6.57
C TYR A 459 -23.24 -3.13 7.74
N ASP A 460 -24.54 -3.06 7.46
CA ASP A 460 -25.61 -2.88 8.44
C ASP A 460 -26.78 -3.81 8.11
N TYR A 461 -27.24 -4.58 9.09
CA TYR A 461 -28.36 -5.50 8.95
C TYR A 461 -29.40 -5.24 10.04
N ASP A 462 -30.60 -4.87 9.61
CA ASP A 462 -31.76 -4.72 10.47
C ASP A 462 -32.53 -6.04 10.53
N GLU A 463 -32.42 -6.77 11.66
CA GLU A 463 -33.08 -8.05 11.89
C GLU A 463 -34.62 -7.94 11.87
N LYS A 464 -35.19 -6.77 12.21
CA LYS A 464 -36.65 -6.60 12.29
C LYS A 464 -37.28 -6.45 10.92
N GLU A 465 -36.57 -5.76 10.05
CA GLU A 465 -37.03 -5.46 8.68
C GLU A 465 -36.49 -6.48 7.67
N ASP A 466 -35.60 -7.41 8.09
CA ASP A 466 -34.85 -8.32 7.23
C ASP A 466 -34.19 -7.54 6.07
N TYR A 467 -33.41 -6.50 6.43
CA TYR A 467 -32.96 -5.51 5.50
C TYR A 467 -31.47 -5.22 5.67
N THR A 468 -30.74 -5.41 4.60
CA THR A 468 -29.28 -5.18 4.56
C THR A 468 -28.96 -3.90 3.81
N VAL A 469 -28.06 -3.09 4.36
CA VAL A 469 -27.52 -1.90 3.71
C VAL A 469 -25.99 -1.93 3.77
N LEU A 470 -25.34 -1.61 2.65
CA LEU A 470 -23.92 -1.24 2.65
C LEU A 470 -23.79 0.28 2.60
N HIS A 471 -23.34 0.88 3.68
CA HIS A 471 -23.14 2.32 3.80
C HIS A 471 -21.80 2.77 3.19
N LEU A 472 -21.56 2.39 1.94
CA LEU A 472 -20.33 2.79 1.22
C LEU A 472 -20.28 4.30 1.03
N ALA A 473 -19.09 4.89 1.21
CA ALA A 473 -18.87 6.30 0.85
C ALA A 473 -19.22 6.51 -0.63
N PRO A 474 -19.94 7.58 -0.99
CA PRO A 474 -20.41 7.79 -2.37
C PRO A 474 -19.29 7.74 -3.41
N GLU A 475 -18.10 8.21 -3.03
CA GLU A 475 -16.95 8.25 -3.93
C GLU A 475 -16.43 6.85 -4.32
N VAL A 476 -16.51 5.87 -3.42
CA VAL A 476 -16.04 4.50 -3.69
C VAL A 476 -17.15 3.54 -4.11
N ALA A 477 -18.42 3.86 -3.89
CA ALA A 477 -19.55 3.01 -4.27
C ALA A 477 -19.44 2.54 -5.74
N PRO A 478 -19.61 1.22 -6.02
CA PRO A 478 -19.52 0.68 -7.39
C PRO A 478 -20.52 1.29 -8.36
N ILE A 479 -21.74 1.45 -7.90
CA ILE A 479 -22.85 2.07 -8.60
C ILE A 479 -23.18 3.37 -7.89
N LYS A 480 -23.22 4.48 -8.60
CA LYS A 480 -23.50 5.81 -8.03
C LYS A 480 -25.00 6.10 -7.99
N VAL A 481 -25.72 5.64 -9.02
CA VAL A 481 -27.15 5.94 -9.20
C VAL A 481 -27.90 4.72 -9.69
N GLY A 482 -28.97 4.34 -8.96
CA GLY A 482 -30.01 3.45 -9.47
C GLY A 482 -31.12 4.26 -10.17
N VAL A 483 -31.53 3.89 -11.37
CA VAL A 483 -32.58 4.58 -12.15
C VAL A 483 -33.77 3.65 -12.35
N PHE A 484 -34.94 4.05 -11.88
CA PHE A 484 -36.14 3.22 -11.85
C PHE A 484 -37.33 3.92 -12.50
N PRO A 485 -38.01 3.30 -13.48
CA PRO A 485 -39.37 3.71 -13.79
C PRO A 485 -40.29 3.25 -12.65
N LEU A 486 -41.31 4.02 -12.30
CA LEU A 486 -42.31 3.56 -11.31
C LEU A 486 -42.98 2.26 -11.80
N MET A 487 -43.28 2.19 -13.11
CA MET A 487 -43.78 1.01 -13.83
C MET A 487 -43.14 0.94 -15.22
N GLU A 488 -42.97 -0.27 -15.76
CA GLU A 488 -42.48 -0.51 -17.13
C GLU A 488 -43.60 -0.37 -18.18
N LYS A 489 -44.18 0.82 -18.28
CA LYS A 489 -45.26 1.15 -19.24
C LYS A 489 -45.48 2.66 -19.33
N ASP A 490 -46.36 3.06 -20.24
CA ASP A 490 -46.88 4.40 -20.38
C ASP A 490 -45.76 5.46 -20.66
N GLY A 491 -44.58 5.01 -21.16
CA GLY A 491 -43.44 5.88 -21.45
C GLY A 491 -42.52 6.16 -20.27
N LEU A 492 -42.83 5.65 -19.06
CA LEU A 492 -41.99 5.80 -17.88
C LEU A 492 -40.65 5.05 -18.01
N ASP A 493 -40.70 3.85 -18.57
CA ASP A 493 -39.54 3.01 -18.91
C ASP A 493 -38.62 3.70 -19.95
N THR A 494 -39.20 4.26 -20.99
CA THR A 494 -38.46 4.99 -22.03
C THR A 494 -37.75 6.21 -21.44
N TYR A 495 -38.46 7.03 -20.66
CA TYR A 495 -37.87 8.22 -20.02
C TYR A 495 -36.78 7.87 -18.99
N ALA A 496 -36.99 6.80 -18.19
CA ALA A 496 -35.99 6.31 -17.26
C ALA A 496 -34.74 5.77 -17.98
N MET A 497 -34.92 5.11 -19.13
CA MET A 497 -33.81 4.64 -19.95
C MET A 497 -33.01 5.81 -20.56
N GLU A 498 -33.66 6.84 -21.06
CA GLU A 498 -33.00 8.06 -21.57
C GLU A 498 -32.17 8.73 -20.46
N LEU A 499 -32.73 8.83 -19.24
CA LEU A 499 -32.01 9.37 -18.09
C LEU A 499 -30.80 8.51 -17.71
N TYR A 500 -30.96 7.18 -17.67
CA TYR A 500 -29.88 6.23 -17.42
C TYR A 500 -28.75 6.37 -18.46
N GLU A 501 -29.08 6.38 -19.75
CA GLU A 501 -28.09 6.56 -20.83
C GLU A 501 -27.38 7.93 -20.75
N GLY A 502 -28.12 8.98 -20.37
CA GLY A 502 -27.56 10.31 -20.14
C GLY A 502 -26.54 10.33 -18.98
N LEU A 503 -26.85 9.63 -17.87
CA LEU A 503 -25.90 9.49 -16.74
C LEU A 503 -24.66 8.70 -17.12
N GLN A 504 -24.83 7.57 -17.81
CA GLN A 504 -23.71 6.73 -18.30
C GLN A 504 -22.81 7.53 -19.27
N SER A 505 -23.40 8.22 -20.24
CA SER A 505 -22.66 9.07 -21.18
C SER A 505 -21.94 10.22 -20.48
N GLY A 506 -22.49 10.69 -19.35
CA GLY A 506 -21.88 11.67 -18.47
C GLY A 506 -20.80 11.12 -17.53
N GLY A 507 -20.44 9.83 -17.65
CA GLY A 507 -19.42 9.17 -16.82
C GLY A 507 -19.86 8.86 -15.38
N ILE A 508 -21.18 8.80 -15.11
CA ILE A 508 -21.72 8.42 -13.80
C ILE A 508 -22.13 6.95 -13.85
N ALA A 509 -21.44 6.10 -13.09
CA ALA A 509 -21.76 4.68 -12.98
C ALA A 509 -23.19 4.50 -12.45
N SER A 510 -24.11 4.07 -13.30
CA SER A 510 -25.53 3.90 -12.98
C SER A 510 -26.07 2.55 -13.43
N VAL A 511 -27.21 2.16 -12.91
CA VAL A 511 -27.92 0.94 -13.30
C VAL A 511 -29.40 1.25 -13.48
N TYR A 512 -29.97 0.71 -14.54
CA TYR A 512 -31.43 0.69 -14.75
C TYR A 512 -32.03 -0.57 -14.16
N ASP A 513 -33.12 -0.45 -13.39
CA ASP A 513 -33.87 -1.58 -12.87
C ASP A 513 -35.38 -1.33 -12.95
N GLY A 514 -36.07 -2.10 -13.80
CA GLY A 514 -37.52 -2.08 -13.95
C GLY A 514 -38.22 -3.22 -13.24
N SER A 515 -37.50 -4.22 -12.68
CA SER A 515 -38.08 -5.46 -12.22
C SER A 515 -38.63 -5.42 -10.80
N GLY A 516 -39.83 -5.96 -10.58
CA GLY A 516 -40.50 -6.04 -9.28
C GLY A 516 -41.04 -4.70 -8.78
N THR A 517 -41.31 -4.60 -7.46
CA THR A 517 -41.81 -3.35 -6.85
C THR A 517 -40.71 -2.34 -6.62
N ILE A 518 -41.05 -1.05 -6.56
CA ILE A 518 -40.11 0.03 -6.31
C ILE A 518 -39.34 -0.16 -5.00
N GLY A 519 -39.98 -0.64 -3.93
CA GLY A 519 -39.34 -0.94 -2.65
C GLY A 519 -38.24 -2.03 -2.78
N LYS A 520 -38.51 -3.08 -3.60
CA LYS A 520 -37.50 -4.12 -3.86
C LYS A 520 -36.30 -3.59 -4.67
N ARG A 521 -36.51 -2.62 -5.53
CA ARG A 521 -35.42 -1.97 -6.31
C ARG A 521 -34.54 -1.14 -5.40
N TYR A 522 -35.14 -0.35 -4.50
CA TYR A 522 -34.38 0.37 -3.46
C TYR A 522 -33.57 -0.60 -2.59
N ALA A 523 -34.21 -1.67 -2.09
CA ALA A 523 -33.52 -2.67 -1.26
C ALA A 523 -32.30 -3.30 -1.96
N ARG A 524 -32.44 -3.64 -3.25
CA ARG A 524 -31.30 -4.17 -4.03
C ARG A 524 -30.15 -3.17 -4.17
N MET A 525 -30.46 -1.89 -4.32
CA MET A 525 -29.43 -0.85 -4.44
C MET A 525 -28.80 -0.52 -3.08
N ASP A 526 -29.59 -0.47 -2.03
CA ASP A 526 -29.10 -0.28 -0.67
C ASP A 526 -28.17 -1.43 -0.24
N GLU A 527 -28.51 -2.67 -0.59
CA GLU A 527 -27.70 -3.87 -0.32
C GLU A 527 -26.35 -3.88 -1.06
N VAL A 528 -26.23 -3.23 -2.22
CA VAL A 528 -24.96 -3.10 -2.95
C VAL A 528 -24.26 -1.77 -2.71
N GLY A 529 -24.78 -0.93 -1.82
CA GLY A 529 -24.17 0.30 -1.39
C GLY A 529 -24.32 1.48 -2.35
N THR A 530 -25.33 1.45 -3.23
CA THR A 530 -25.61 2.57 -4.14
C THR A 530 -26.11 3.78 -3.35
N PRO A 531 -25.44 4.94 -3.37
CA PRO A 531 -25.79 6.06 -2.51
C PRO A 531 -27.07 6.78 -2.94
N TYR A 532 -27.38 6.82 -4.22
CA TYR A 532 -28.52 7.57 -4.74
C TYR A 532 -29.39 6.73 -5.65
N CYS A 533 -30.70 6.91 -5.55
CA CYS A 533 -31.65 6.31 -6.47
C CYS A 533 -32.58 7.36 -7.07
N VAL A 534 -32.89 7.24 -8.35
CA VAL A 534 -33.76 8.16 -9.09
C VAL A 534 -34.98 7.41 -9.57
N THR A 535 -36.16 7.92 -9.27
CA THR A 535 -37.44 7.35 -9.72
C THR A 535 -38.13 8.29 -10.69
N VAL A 536 -38.51 7.73 -11.83
CA VAL A 536 -39.37 8.35 -12.85
C VAL A 536 -40.80 7.88 -12.61
N ASP A 537 -41.69 8.81 -12.37
CA ASP A 537 -43.12 8.58 -12.11
C ASP A 537 -44.02 9.34 -13.13
N TYR A 538 -45.32 9.22 -12.99
CA TYR A 538 -46.26 9.85 -13.92
C TYR A 538 -46.13 11.40 -13.96
N GLU A 539 -45.83 12.01 -12.82
CA GLU A 539 -45.61 13.46 -12.76
C GLU A 539 -44.36 13.91 -13.54
N SER A 540 -43.42 12.99 -13.79
CA SER A 540 -42.24 13.24 -14.62
C SER A 540 -42.60 13.48 -16.10
N LEU A 541 -43.69 12.86 -16.56
CA LEU A 541 -44.11 12.90 -17.96
C LEU A 541 -45.14 14.01 -18.28
N GLU A 542 -45.98 14.37 -17.32
CA GLU A 542 -47.09 15.29 -17.51
C GLU A 542 -47.36 16.19 -16.30
N GLY A 543 -48.18 17.24 -16.48
CA GLY A 543 -48.54 18.19 -15.43
C GLY A 543 -47.44 19.22 -15.12
N ASP A 544 -47.59 19.90 -13.98
CA ASP A 544 -46.73 21.01 -13.55
C ASP A 544 -45.29 20.56 -13.18
N LEU A 545 -45.12 19.26 -12.88
CA LEU A 545 -43.84 18.66 -12.53
C LEU A 545 -43.17 17.91 -13.69
N ARG A 546 -43.70 18.07 -14.91
CA ARG A 546 -43.10 17.45 -16.08
C ARG A 546 -41.61 17.83 -16.23
N GLY A 547 -40.78 16.86 -16.57
CA GLY A 547 -39.31 17.01 -16.69
C GLY A 547 -38.57 16.96 -15.35
N THR A 548 -39.28 16.60 -14.25
CA THR A 548 -38.62 16.38 -12.95
C THR A 548 -38.67 14.91 -12.56
N VAL A 549 -37.80 14.49 -11.65
CA VAL A 549 -37.71 13.14 -11.12
C VAL A 549 -37.47 13.20 -9.61
N THR A 550 -37.75 12.08 -8.93
CA THR A 550 -37.45 11.99 -7.49
C THR A 550 -36.08 11.35 -7.29
N ILE A 551 -35.16 12.05 -6.61
CA ILE A 551 -33.90 11.49 -6.13
C ILE A 551 -34.01 11.14 -4.66
N ARG A 552 -33.53 9.93 -4.28
CA ARG A 552 -33.49 9.41 -2.90
C ARG A 552 -32.06 9.22 -2.46
N ASP A 553 -31.76 9.67 -1.26
CA ASP A 553 -30.51 9.35 -0.56
C ASP A 553 -30.67 8.03 0.23
N ARG A 554 -29.68 7.14 0.13
CA ARG A 554 -29.67 5.83 0.79
C ARG A 554 -29.69 5.95 2.32
N ASP A 555 -28.87 6.82 2.86
CA ASP A 555 -28.59 6.86 4.29
C ASP A 555 -29.69 7.57 5.10
N SER A 556 -30.15 8.72 4.63
CA SER A 556 -31.25 9.44 5.26
C SER A 556 -32.64 8.92 4.86
N LYS A 557 -32.72 8.17 3.75
CA LYS A 557 -33.96 7.76 3.05
C LYS A 557 -34.81 8.95 2.59
N GLU A 558 -34.26 10.18 2.68
CA GLU A 558 -34.89 11.41 2.22
C GLU A 558 -35.07 11.38 0.70
N GLN A 559 -36.16 11.99 0.22
CA GLN A 559 -36.46 12.10 -1.20
C GLN A 559 -36.70 13.55 -1.58
N LYS A 560 -36.18 13.96 -2.75
CA LYS A 560 -36.38 15.31 -3.28
C LYS A 560 -36.74 15.27 -4.76
N ARG A 561 -37.62 16.20 -5.13
CA ARG A 561 -37.98 16.39 -6.54
C ARG A 561 -36.99 17.35 -7.20
N VAL A 562 -36.39 16.92 -8.31
CA VAL A 562 -35.35 17.69 -9.00
C VAL A 562 -35.56 17.65 -10.52
N PRO A 563 -35.12 18.66 -11.29
CA PRO A 563 -35.12 18.57 -12.74
C PRO A 563 -34.27 17.40 -13.24
N ALA A 564 -34.81 16.56 -14.13
CA ALA A 564 -34.15 15.39 -14.66
C ALA A 564 -32.80 15.72 -15.33
N GLU A 565 -32.76 16.83 -16.08
CA GLU A 565 -31.55 17.35 -16.73
C GLU A 565 -30.41 17.71 -15.76
N LYS A 566 -30.74 18.00 -14.50
CA LYS A 566 -29.77 18.37 -13.46
C LYS A 566 -29.29 17.20 -12.61
N VAL A 567 -29.87 16.00 -12.75
CA VAL A 567 -29.52 14.84 -11.92
C VAL A 567 -28.01 14.57 -11.95
N GLY A 568 -27.39 14.58 -13.14
CA GLY A 568 -25.95 14.35 -13.27
C GLY A 568 -25.09 15.39 -12.56
N GLU A 569 -25.47 16.67 -12.59
CA GLU A 569 -24.80 17.75 -11.86
C GLU A 569 -24.96 17.57 -10.34
N ILE A 570 -26.19 17.30 -9.92
CA ILE A 570 -26.54 17.08 -8.50
C ILE A 570 -25.72 15.91 -7.93
N VAL A 571 -25.70 14.77 -8.62
CA VAL A 571 -24.96 13.58 -8.18
C VAL A 571 -23.45 13.89 -8.06
N ARG A 572 -22.86 14.61 -9.02
CA ARG A 572 -21.43 15.00 -8.91
C ARG A 572 -21.16 15.90 -7.70
N LYS A 573 -22.06 16.83 -7.39
CA LYS A 573 -21.95 17.67 -6.18
C LYS A 573 -22.04 16.83 -4.91
N LEU A 574 -22.98 15.89 -4.85
CA LEU A 574 -23.16 14.98 -3.73
C LEU A 574 -21.95 14.08 -3.53
N MET A 575 -21.40 13.52 -4.61
CA MET A 575 -20.18 12.72 -4.58
C MET A 575 -18.96 13.53 -4.10
N SER A 576 -18.94 14.84 -4.29
CA SER A 576 -17.90 15.74 -3.77
C SER A 576 -18.19 16.28 -2.36
N GLY A 577 -19.16 15.70 -1.64
CA GLY A 577 -19.44 16.01 -0.24
C GLY A 577 -20.49 17.10 0.00
N ALA A 578 -21.28 17.47 -1.01
CA ALA A 578 -22.40 18.36 -0.79
C ALA A 578 -23.49 17.69 0.07
N ASP A 579 -24.11 18.46 0.92
CA ASP A 579 -25.18 18.00 1.82
C ASP A 579 -26.49 17.78 1.02
N PHE A 580 -27.04 16.57 1.08
CA PHE A 580 -28.30 16.24 0.42
C PHE A 580 -29.47 17.13 0.88
N ALA A 581 -29.46 17.53 2.15
CA ALA A 581 -30.50 18.42 2.69
C ALA A 581 -30.53 19.81 2.03
N LYS A 582 -29.44 20.23 1.38
CA LYS A 582 -29.30 21.55 0.71
C LYS A 582 -29.52 21.57 -0.79
N ILE A 583 -29.96 20.45 -1.36
CA ILE A 583 -30.24 20.31 -2.80
C ILE A 583 -31.63 20.83 -3.14
#